data_857369f74512d43e0e654ef43b30c1ce
#
_entry.id   857369f74512d43e0e654ef43b30c1ce
#
_cell.length_a   1.000
_cell.length_b   1.000
_cell.length_c   1.000
_cell.angle_alpha   90.00
_cell.angle_beta   90.00
_cell.angle_gamma   90.00
#
_symmetry.space_group_name_H-M   'P 1'
#
loop_
_entity.id
_entity.type
_entity.pdbx_description
1 polymer ?
#
loop_
_entity_poly.entity_id
_entity_poly.type
_entity_poly.pdbx_seq_one_letter_code
_entity_poly.pdbx_strand_id
1 'polypeptide(L)' 'MKKVLVLEDESSIRSFIVINLRRAGYEVIEAETG' A
#
# COMPACT_ATOMS: atom_id res chain seq x y z
N MET A 1 -14.39 1.71 -7.56
CA MET A 1 -13.42 1.55 -6.47
C MET A 1 -12.16 0.88 -7.00
N LYS A 2 -10.99 1.43 -6.71
CA LYS A 2 -9.74 0.90 -7.23
C LYS A 2 -8.99 0.14 -6.13
N LYS A 3 -8.40 -0.96 -6.51
CA LYS A 3 -7.64 -1.81 -5.62
C LYS A 3 -6.18 -1.80 -6.04
N VAL A 4 -5.29 -1.59 -5.08
CA VAL A 4 -3.84 -1.49 -5.34
C VAL A 4 -3.11 -2.48 -4.45
N LEU A 5 -2.20 -3.23 -5.03
CA LEU A 5 -1.33 -4.10 -4.28
C LEU A 5 0.00 -3.39 -4.06
N VAL A 6 0.40 -3.23 -2.82
CA VAL A 6 1.68 -2.64 -2.46
C VAL A 6 2.61 -3.75 -2.03
N LEU A 7 3.65 -3.96 -2.80
CA LEU A 7 4.66 -4.97 -2.52
C LEU A 7 5.96 -4.28 -2.14
N GLU A 8 6.28 -4.28 -0.85
CA GLU A 8 7.46 -3.59 -0.35
C GLU A 8 7.92 -4.24 0.95
N ASP A 9 9.18 -4.63 1.02
CA ASP A 9 9.71 -5.29 2.20
C ASP A 9 10.16 -4.30 3.29
N GLU A 10 10.29 -3.05 2.96
CA GLU A 10 10.64 -2.01 3.91
C GLU A 10 9.37 -1.47 4.54
N SER A 11 9.13 -1.76 5.83
CA SER A 11 7.85 -1.44 6.44
C SER A 11 7.56 0.06 6.52
N SER A 12 8.59 0.88 6.73
CA SER A 12 8.39 2.33 6.79
C SER A 12 7.91 2.87 5.45
N ILE A 13 8.54 2.43 4.38
CA ILE A 13 8.17 2.86 3.03
C ILE A 13 6.78 2.33 2.67
N ARG A 14 6.52 1.07 3.02
CA ARG A 14 5.21 0.47 2.75
C ARG A 14 4.10 1.24 3.45
N SER A 15 4.29 1.57 4.72
CA SER A 15 3.29 2.33 5.47
C SER A 15 3.03 3.69 4.85
N PHE A 16 4.07 4.37 4.43
CA PHE A 16 3.94 5.67 3.81
C PHE A 16 3.11 5.59 2.53
N ILE A 17 3.41 4.61 1.69
CA ILE A 17 2.68 4.41 0.44
C ILE A 17 1.21 4.07 0.72
N VAL A 18 0.97 3.17 1.66
CA VAL A 18 -0.38 2.73 2.00
C VAL A 18 -1.23 3.89 2.50
N ILE A 19 -0.67 4.70 3.38
CA ILE A 19 -1.40 5.85 3.92
C ILE A 19 -1.82 6.80 2.81
N ASN A 20 -0.90 7.09 1.90
CA ASN A 20 -1.20 8.01 0.81
C ASN A 20 -2.27 7.46 -0.13
N LEU A 21 -2.19 6.17 -0.45
CA LEU A 21 -3.17 5.56 -1.34
C LEU A 21 -4.56 5.51 -0.71
N ARG A 22 -4.62 5.19 0.58
CA ARG A 22 -5.91 5.15 1.27
C ARG A 22 -6.56 6.53 1.32
N ARG A 23 -5.76 7.55 1.54
CA ARG A 23 -6.28 8.91 1.56
C ARG A 23 -6.81 9.34 0.20
N ALA A 24 -6.27 8.76 -0.86
CA ALA A 24 -6.77 9.04 -2.21
C ALA A 24 -8.01 8.23 -2.57
N GLY A 25 -8.45 7.33 -1.69
CA GLY A 25 -9.67 6.57 -1.91
C GLY A 25 -9.46 5.19 -2.51
N TYR A 26 -8.23 4.68 -2.52
CA TYR A 26 -7.96 3.35 -3.04
C TYR A 26 -8.10 2.30 -1.93
N GLU A 27 -8.47 1.10 -2.34
CA GLU A 27 -8.39 -0.06 -1.47
C GLU A 27 -6.98 -0.62 -1.60
N VAL A 28 -6.28 -0.79 -0.48
CA VAL A 28 -4.87 -1.16 -0.51
C VAL A 28 -4.66 -2.52 0.13
N ILE A 29 -3.94 -3.38 -0.56
CA ILE A 29 -3.52 -4.68 -0.04
C ILE A 29 -2.00 -4.62 0.13
N GLU A 30 -1.51 -5.00 1.30
CA GLU A 30 -0.09 -4.95 1.62
C GLU A 30 0.52 -6.32 1.56
N ALA A 31 1.74 -6.40 1.04
CA ALA A 31 2.52 -7.63 1.05
C ALA A 31 3.98 -7.31 1.26
N GLU A 32 4.69 -8.18 1.95
CA GLU A 32 6.12 -7.99 2.20
C GLU A 32 6.96 -8.56 1.08
N THR A 33 6.54 -9.69 0.51
CA THR A 33 7.25 -10.34 -0.58
C THR A 33 6.27 -10.83 -1.62
N GLY A 34 6.79 -10.99 -2.80
CA GLY A 34 6.00 -11.53 -3.90
C GLY A 34 5.85 -13.03 -3.88
#